data_9e453ec11751bfa9b92a7b1a69b2f4dc
#
_entry.id   9e453ec11751bfa9b92a7b1a69b2f4dc
#
_cell.length_a   1.000
_cell.length_b   1.000
_cell.length_c   1.000
_cell.angle_alpha   90.00
_cell.angle_beta   90.00
_cell.angle_gamma   90.00
#
_symmetry.space_group_name_H-M   'P 1'
#
loop_
_entity.id
_entity.type
_entity.pdbx_description
1 polymer ?
#
loop_
_entity_poly.entity_id
_entity_poly.type
_entity_poly.pdbx_seq_one_letter_code
_entity_poly.pdbx_strand_id
1 'polypeptide(L)'
;MSIPTVAIELNTNVQVQGVEVHEEVTNQVLGYSYTSEDLTVEEEVRLYFDDIPIMAEVARCESSFAHTNPLTGTVTRGRVNPLDVGVMQINLHYHNRTASNMGLELTKFEDNLQYARYLYEREGTQPWNASRACWQNNLLAIR
;
A
#
# COMPACT_ATOMS: atom_id res chain seq x y z
N MET A 1 44.19 8.11 -3.89
CA MET A 1 43.16 7.32 -4.57
C MET A 1 41.88 8.22 -4.64
N SER A 2 41.59 8.69 -5.84
CA SER A 2 40.45 9.60 -6.05
C SER A 2 39.19 8.80 -6.35
N ILE A 3 38.11 9.10 -5.61
CA ILE A 3 36.79 8.52 -5.84
C ILE A 3 36.12 9.29 -6.99
N PRO A 4 35.58 8.64 -8.02
CA PRO A 4 34.89 9.37 -9.08
C PRO A 4 33.53 9.86 -8.59
N THR A 5 33.34 11.17 -8.71
CA THR A 5 32.03 11.82 -8.50
C THR A 5 31.15 11.50 -9.69
N VAL A 6 30.05 10.78 -9.45
CA VAL A 6 29.01 10.57 -10.47
C VAL A 6 28.13 11.81 -10.51
N ALA A 7 28.22 12.55 -11.62
CA ALA A 7 27.32 13.67 -11.90
C ALA A 7 25.97 13.10 -12.37
N ILE A 8 24.89 13.43 -11.66
CA ILE A 8 23.52 13.17 -12.10
C ILE A 8 23.13 14.33 -13.00
N GLU A 9 23.08 14.11 -14.32
CA GLU A 9 22.49 15.08 -15.24
C GLU A 9 20.96 14.98 -15.17
N LEU A 10 20.34 16.01 -14.60
CA LEU A 10 18.91 16.24 -14.70
C LEU A 10 18.60 16.81 -16.08
N ASN A 11 18.07 15.97 -16.97
CA ASN A 11 17.63 16.40 -18.29
C ASN A 11 16.22 17.01 -18.19
N THR A 12 16.15 18.33 -17.95
CA THR A 12 14.91 19.07 -17.97
C THR A 12 14.63 19.57 -19.38
N ASN A 13 13.88 18.79 -20.17
CA ASN A 13 13.31 19.26 -21.41
C ASN A 13 11.84 19.59 -21.16
N VAL A 14 11.57 20.85 -20.74
CA VAL A 14 10.22 21.37 -20.60
C VAL A 14 9.76 21.92 -21.94
N GLN A 15 8.86 21.22 -22.62
CA GLN A 15 8.02 21.82 -23.66
C GLN A 15 6.59 21.94 -23.12
N VAL A 16 6.20 23.19 -22.84
CA VAL A 16 4.85 23.52 -22.41
C VAL A 16 3.93 23.60 -23.61
N GLN A 17 3.07 22.63 -23.81
CA GLN A 17 1.79 22.80 -24.51
C GLN A 17 0.78 21.82 -23.89
N GLY A 18 -0.09 22.33 -23.03
CA GLY A 18 -1.46 21.91 -22.72
C GLY A 18 -1.79 20.42 -22.67
N VAL A 19 -0.98 19.60 -22.00
CA VAL A 19 -1.28 18.20 -21.73
C VAL A 19 -1.11 17.98 -20.23
N GLU A 20 -2.14 17.45 -19.57
CA GLU A 20 -2.02 16.96 -18.19
C GLU A 20 -0.88 15.94 -18.14
N VAL A 21 0.19 16.31 -17.46
CA VAL A 21 1.33 15.43 -17.24
C VAL A 21 0.95 14.51 -16.08
N HIS A 22 0.51 13.30 -16.38
CA HIS A 22 0.58 12.21 -15.43
C HIS A 22 2.07 11.93 -15.20
N GLU A 23 2.56 12.26 -14.01
CA GLU A 23 3.92 11.93 -13.62
C GLU A 23 4.02 10.40 -13.45
N GLU A 24 4.53 9.71 -14.48
CA GLU A 24 4.86 8.29 -14.38
C GLU A 24 6.07 8.14 -13.44
N VAL A 25 5.82 7.68 -12.23
CA VAL A 25 6.90 7.27 -11.33
C VAL A 25 7.42 5.91 -11.81
N THR A 26 8.49 5.91 -12.57
CA THR A 26 9.18 4.68 -12.97
C THR A 26 10.23 4.30 -11.91
N ASN A 27 10.01 3.18 -11.23
CA ASN A 27 11.03 2.56 -10.39
C ASN A 27 11.85 1.57 -11.22
N GLN A 28 13.16 1.76 -11.30
CA GLN A 28 14.07 0.83 -11.95
C GLN A 28 14.74 -0.08 -10.91
N VAL A 29 14.40 -1.36 -10.93
CA VAL A 29 15.14 -2.41 -10.22
C VAL A 29 15.65 -3.42 -11.26
N LEU A 30 16.96 -3.63 -11.32
CA LEU A 30 17.64 -4.62 -12.19
C LEU A 30 17.37 -4.43 -13.70
N GLY A 31 17.22 -3.17 -14.18
CA GLY A 31 17.10 -2.90 -15.62
C GLY A 31 15.69 -3.09 -16.20
N TYR A 32 14.71 -3.37 -15.37
CA TYR A 32 13.28 -3.35 -15.76
C TYR A 32 12.61 -2.09 -15.23
N SER A 33 11.91 -1.38 -16.09
CA SER A 33 11.03 -0.27 -15.71
C SER A 33 9.61 -0.82 -15.52
N TYR A 34 9.06 -0.67 -14.31
CA TYR A 34 7.67 -0.98 -14.02
C TYR A 34 6.89 0.33 -13.93
N THR A 35 5.74 0.39 -14.58
CA THR A 35 4.74 1.41 -14.30
C THR A 35 3.80 0.87 -13.22
N SER A 36 3.15 1.74 -12.44
CA SER A 36 2.18 1.32 -11.44
C SER A 36 1.00 0.53 -12.04
N GLU A 37 0.78 0.62 -13.34
CA GLU A 37 -0.25 -0.13 -14.07
C GLU A 37 0.11 -1.60 -14.28
N ASP A 38 1.38 -1.98 -14.10
CA ASP A 38 1.88 -3.34 -14.33
C ASP A 38 1.90 -4.20 -13.06
N LEU A 39 1.72 -3.59 -11.88
CA LEU A 39 1.79 -4.28 -10.60
C LEU A 39 0.42 -4.83 -10.17
N THR A 40 0.41 -6.03 -9.63
CA THR A 40 -0.74 -6.55 -8.90
C THR A 40 -0.88 -5.87 -7.54
N VAL A 41 -2.07 -5.89 -6.95
CA VAL A 41 -2.32 -5.36 -5.59
C VAL A 41 -1.38 -5.99 -4.56
N GLU A 42 -1.07 -7.28 -4.68
CA GLU A 42 -0.11 -7.95 -3.81
C GLU A 42 1.29 -7.36 -3.93
N GLU A 43 1.77 -7.15 -5.16
CA GLU A 43 3.09 -6.57 -5.42
C GLU A 43 3.18 -5.13 -4.90
N GLU A 44 2.15 -4.33 -5.11
CA GLU A 44 2.08 -2.97 -4.59
C GLU A 44 2.09 -2.93 -3.05
N VAL A 45 1.30 -3.80 -2.39
CA VAL A 45 1.29 -3.91 -0.93
C VAL A 45 2.65 -4.35 -0.39
N ARG A 46 3.28 -5.35 -1.03
CA ARG A 46 4.61 -5.83 -0.63
C ARG A 46 5.69 -4.77 -0.81
N LEU A 47 5.61 -4.01 -1.89
CA LEU A 47 6.53 -2.89 -2.15
C LEU A 47 6.32 -1.75 -1.14
N TYR A 48 5.07 -1.39 -0.86
CA TYR A 48 4.74 -0.34 0.10
C TYR A 48 5.21 -0.64 1.53
N PHE A 49 5.19 -1.93 1.92
CA PHE A 49 5.60 -2.41 3.24
C PHE A 49 6.91 -3.21 3.19
N ASP A 50 7.84 -2.90 2.28
CA ASP A 50 9.11 -3.61 2.17
C ASP A 50 9.96 -3.51 3.45
N ASP A 51 9.88 -2.40 4.14
CA ASP A 51 10.50 -2.14 5.45
C ASP A 51 9.72 -2.77 6.63
N ILE A 52 8.46 -3.19 6.42
CA ILE A 52 7.59 -3.81 7.43
C ILE A 52 6.89 -5.05 6.83
N PRO A 53 7.60 -6.12 6.46
CA PRO A 53 7.04 -7.25 5.69
C PRO A 53 5.83 -7.94 6.35
N ILE A 54 5.70 -7.86 7.70
CA ILE A 54 4.55 -8.39 8.42
C ILE A 54 3.23 -7.77 7.95
N MET A 55 3.24 -6.50 7.53
CA MET A 55 2.03 -5.82 7.09
C MET A 55 1.49 -6.36 5.77
N ALA A 56 2.35 -6.88 4.90
CA ALA A 56 1.91 -7.60 3.70
C ALA A 56 1.22 -8.92 4.08
N GLU A 57 1.71 -9.64 5.10
CA GLU A 57 1.05 -10.85 5.59
C GLU A 57 -0.29 -10.53 6.29
N VAL A 58 -0.38 -9.40 6.97
CA VAL A 58 -1.66 -8.89 7.50
C VAL A 58 -2.65 -8.66 6.34
N ALA A 59 -2.27 -7.92 5.30
CA ALA A 59 -3.13 -7.67 4.14
C ALA A 59 -3.62 -8.97 3.47
N ARG A 60 -2.72 -9.95 3.33
CA ARG A 60 -3.08 -11.28 2.82
C ARG A 60 -4.15 -11.96 3.66
N CYS A 61 -4.02 -11.90 4.99
CA CYS A 61 -4.95 -12.53 5.93
C CYS A 61 -6.27 -11.79 6.03
N GLU A 62 -6.26 -10.47 5.94
CA GLU A 62 -7.45 -9.63 6.05
C GLU A 62 -8.33 -9.66 4.79
N SER A 63 -7.72 -9.60 3.61
CA SER A 63 -8.45 -9.43 2.36
C SER A 63 -8.02 -10.34 1.21
N SER A 64 -6.96 -11.16 1.39
CA SER A 64 -6.28 -11.85 0.30
C SER A 64 -5.79 -10.87 -0.79
N PHE A 65 -5.30 -9.70 -0.37
CA PHE A 65 -4.90 -8.59 -1.23
C PHE A 65 -6.04 -8.00 -2.09
N ALA A 66 -7.29 -8.17 -1.70
CA ALA A 66 -8.42 -7.61 -2.40
C ALA A 66 -8.78 -6.21 -1.86
N HIS A 67 -8.45 -5.14 -2.59
CA HIS A 67 -8.88 -3.79 -2.26
C HIS A 67 -10.24 -3.45 -2.87
N THR A 68 -10.47 -3.88 -4.09
CA THR A 68 -11.69 -3.62 -4.85
C THR A 68 -12.32 -4.93 -5.29
N ASN A 69 -13.64 -5.02 -5.23
CA ASN A 69 -14.38 -6.13 -5.79
C ASN A 69 -14.33 -6.04 -7.33
N PRO A 70 -13.76 -7.02 -8.04
CA PRO A 70 -13.57 -6.95 -9.48
C PRO A 70 -14.88 -6.95 -10.29
N LEU A 71 -15.97 -7.42 -9.69
CA LEU A 71 -17.28 -7.48 -10.36
C LEU A 71 -18.06 -6.17 -10.25
N THR A 72 -17.91 -5.44 -9.14
CA THR A 72 -18.72 -4.25 -8.84
C THR A 72 -17.91 -2.96 -8.89
N GLY A 73 -16.59 -3.02 -8.88
CA GLY A 73 -15.70 -1.86 -8.78
C GLY A 73 -15.73 -1.15 -7.42
N THR A 74 -16.48 -1.68 -6.45
CA THR A 74 -16.58 -1.09 -5.11
C THR A 74 -15.48 -1.60 -4.19
N VAL A 75 -15.13 -0.80 -3.16
CA VAL A 75 -14.15 -1.22 -2.15
C VAL A 75 -14.59 -2.53 -1.47
N THR A 76 -13.62 -3.42 -1.25
CA THR A 76 -13.83 -4.67 -0.51
C THR A 76 -14.24 -4.37 0.92
N ARG A 77 -15.26 -5.08 1.40
CA ARG A 77 -15.78 -4.95 2.75
C ARG A 77 -15.67 -6.28 3.51
N GLY A 78 -15.50 -6.18 4.81
CA GLY A 78 -15.44 -7.33 5.69
C GLY A 78 -16.71 -8.18 5.63
N ARG A 79 -16.53 -9.50 5.62
CA ARG A 79 -17.65 -10.45 5.62
C ARG A 79 -18.38 -10.49 6.97
N VAL A 80 -17.67 -10.28 8.06
CA VAL A 80 -18.22 -10.26 9.43
C VAL A 80 -18.68 -8.86 9.79
N ASN A 81 -17.87 -7.86 9.45
CA ASN A 81 -18.19 -6.45 9.70
C ASN A 81 -18.04 -5.64 8.41
N PRO A 82 -19.14 -5.20 7.79
CA PRO A 82 -19.09 -4.45 6.52
C PRO A 82 -18.49 -3.04 6.66
N LEU A 83 -18.18 -2.59 7.89
CA LEU A 83 -17.47 -1.33 8.14
C LEU A 83 -15.94 -1.49 8.02
N ASP A 84 -15.42 -2.73 7.98
CA ASP A 84 -14.03 -2.98 7.68
C ASP A 84 -13.82 -2.89 6.17
N VAL A 85 -12.90 -2.02 5.71
CA VAL A 85 -12.79 -1.68 4.28
C VAL A 85 -11.37 -1.79 3.76
N GLY A 86 -11.29 -2.13 2.48
CA GLY A 86 -10.06 -2.12 1.70
C GLY A 86 -9.13 -3.29 1.99
N VAL A 87 -7.93 -3.21 1.43
CA VAL A 87 -6.93 -4.28 1.51
C VAL A 87 -6.47 -4.58 2.93
N MET A 88 -6.47 -3.56 3.81
CA MET A 88 -6.05 -3.69 5.21
C MET A 88 -7.24 -3.85 6.18
N GLN A 89 -8.48 -3.91 5.67
CA GLN A 89 -9.71 -4.08 6.45
C GLN A 89 -9.82 -3.12 7.65
N ILE A 90 -9.63 -1.82 7.37
CA ILE A 90 -9.69 -0.77 8.40
C ILE A 90 -11.14 -0.41 8.70
N ASN A 91 -11.49 -0.39 9.98
CA ASN A 91 -12.87 -0.13 10.42
C ASN A 91 -13.24 1.35 10.32
N LEU A 92 -14.22 1.67 9.47
CA LEU A 92 -14.70 3.03 9.25
C LEU A 92 -15.29 3.67 10.51
N HIS A 93 -15.98 2.89 11.34
CA HIS A 93 -16.61 3.43 12.55
C HIS A 93 -15.58 4.05 13.50
N TYR A 94 -14.45 3.38 13.69
CA TYR A 94 -13.42 3.82 14.62
C TYR A 94 -12.41 4.78 14.00
N HIS A 95 -12.14 4.68 12.71
CA HIS A 95 -10.97 5.30 12.09
C HIS A 95 -11.28 6.39 11.07
N ASN A 96 -12.51 6.45 10.52
CA ASN A 96 -12.82 7.38 9.44
C ASN A 96 -12.59 8.85 9.82
N ARG A 97 -12.93 9.25 11.05
CA ARG A 97 -12.72 10.62 11.52
C ARG A 97 -11.26 11.00 11.57
N THR A 98 -10.42 10.11 12.12
CA THR A 98 -8.96 10.35 12.21
C THR A 98 -8.33 10.38 10.82
N ALA A 99 -8.69 9.43 9.96
CA ALA A 99 -8.22 9.39 8.58
C ALA A 99 -8.59 10.68 7.83
N SER A 100 -9.84 11.12 7.91
CA SER A 100 -10.31 12.36 7.28
C SER A 100 -9.56 13.60 7.79
N ASN A 101 -9.25 13.67 9.09
CA ASN A 101 -8.45 14.76 9.64
C ASN A 101 -7.00 14.76 9.11
N MET A 102 -6.51 13.61 8.66
CA MET A 102 -5.22 13.45 8.00
C MET A 102 -5.29 13.67 6.47
N GLY A 103 -6.48 13.96 5.93
CA GLY A 103 -6.72 14.10 4.50
C GLY A 103 -6.79 12.76 3.75
N LEU A 104 -7.02 11.65 4.47
CA LEU A 104 -7.07 10.30 3.92
C LEU A 104 -8.52 9.81 3.77
N GLU A 105 -8.78 9.09 2.69
CA GLU A 105 -10.05 8.42 2.41
C GLU A 105 -9.83 6.89 2.42
N LEU A 106 -10.28 6.21 3.47
CA LEU A 106 -9.99 4.79 3.72
C LEU A 106 -10.49 3.82 2.63
N THR A 107 -11.35 4.28 1.74
CA THR A 107 -11.84 3.51 0.59
C THR A 107 -10.91 3.57 -0.63
N LYS A 108 -9.92 4.46 -0.62
CA LYS A 108 -8.85 4.53 -1.63
C LYS A 108 -7.69 3.63 -1.24
N PHE A 109 -7.07 3.01 -2.23
CA PHE A 109 -6.03 2.00 -2.01
C PHE A 109 -4.81 2.57 -1.27
N GLU A 110 -4.23 3.64 -1.80
CA GLU A 110 -3.03 4.27 -1.23
C GLU A 110 -3.30 4.82 0.16
N ASP A 111 -4.45 5.46 0.36
CA ASP A 111 -4.85 6.02 1.65
C ASP A 111 -5.10 4.93 2.70
N ASN A 112 -5.61 3.76 2.26
CA ASN A 112 -5.82 2.59 3.11
C ASN A 112 -4.47 2.03 3.60
N LEU A 113 -3.47 1.93 2.72
CA LEU A 113 -2.11 1.53 3.08
C LEU A 113 -1.43 2.56 3.99
N GLN A 114 -1.55 3.84 3.67
CA GLN A 114 -0.95 4.92 4.46
C GLN A 114 -1.53 4.97 5.88
N TYR A 115 -2.84 4.82 6.01
CA TYR A 115 -3.48 4.78 7.32
C TYR A 115 -3.13 3.51 8.10
N ALA A 116 -2.99 2.36 7.43
CA ALA A 116 -2.51 1.14 8.06
C ALA A 116 -1.08 1.29 8.60
N ARG A 117 -0.17 1.96 7.87
CA ARG A 117 1.17 2.30 8.36
C ARG A 117 1.08 3.19 9.60
N TYR A 118 0.26 4.22 9.58
CA TYR A 118 0.01 5.09 10.74
C TYR A 118 -0.43 4.30 11.98
N LEU A 119 -1.35 3.36 11.82
CA LEU A 119 -1.78 2.48 12.92
C LEU A 119 -0.64 1.59 13.43
N TYR A 120 0.12 0.99 12.51
CA TYR A 120 1.25 0.13 12.87
C TYR A 120 2.33 0.88 13.65
N GLU A 121 2.68 2.07 13.24
CA GLU A 121 3.68 2.91 13.92
C GLU A 121 3.27 3.27 15.36
N ARG A 122 1.99 3.32 15.65
CA ARG A 122 1.43 3.63 16.96
C ARG A 122 1.18 2.42 17.83
N GLU A 123 0.71 1.34 17.26
CA GLU A 123 0.11 0.20 17.98
C GLU A 123 0.68 -1.15 17.54
N GLY A 124 1.62 -1.16 16.60
CA GLY A 124 2.11 -2.40 16.00
C GLY A 124 0.99 -3.16 15.28
N THR A 125 0.95 -4.46 15.44
CA THR A 125 -0.06 -5.31 14.80
C THR A 125 -1.36 -5.44 15.61
N GLN A 126 -1.52 -4.72 16.73
CA GLN A 126 -2.69 -4.86 17.61
C GLN A 126 -4.04 -4.63 16.89
N PRO A 127 -4.18 -3.66 15.97
CA PRO A 127 -5.43 -3.46 15.23
C PRO A 127 -5.92 -4.71 14.49
N TRP A 128 -5.00 -5.60 14.11
CA TRP A 128 -5.27 -6.84 13.35
C TRP A 128 -5.16 -8.11 14.20
N ASN A 129 -5.31 -8.02 15.50
CA ASN A 129 -5.21 -9.18 16.39
C ASN A 129 -6.24 -10.29 16.10
N ALA A 130 -7.39 -9.95 15.53
CA ALA A 130 -8.41 -10.92 15.14
C ALA A 130 -7.89 -11.96 14.12
N SER A 131 -7.01 -11.55 13.22
CA SER A 131 -6.38 -12.44 12.21
C SER A 131 -4.99 -12.95 12.61
N ARG A 132 -4.56 -12.72 13.85
CA ARG A 132 -3.21 -13.04 14.32
C ARG A 132 -2.76 -14.46 14.01
N ALA A 133 -3.64 -15.44 14.20
CA ALA A 133 -3.30 -16.84 13.92
C ALA A 133 -2.90 -17.08 12.47
N CYS A 134 -3.46 -16.29 11.52
CA CYS A 134 -3.13 -16.38 10.11
C CYS A 134 -1.75 -15.77 9.82
N TRP A 135 -1.54 -14.49 10.12
CA TRP A 135 -0.32 -13.78 9.72
C TRP A 135 0.91 -14.16 10.56
N GLN A 136 0.74 -14.57 11.82
CA GLN A 136 1.85 -15.01 12.66
C GLN A 136 2.47 -16.32 12.17
N ASN A 137 1.67 -17.26 11.72
CA ASN A 137 2.17 -18.56 11.24
C ASN A 137 2.97 -18.43 9.95
N ASN A 138 2.63 -17.48 9.08
CA ASN A 138 3.35 -17.27 7.83
C ASN A 138 4.75 -16.68 8.01
N LEU A 139 4.96 -15.85 9.02
CA LEU A 139 6.30 -15.34 9.34
C LEU A 139 7.28 -16.45 9.72
N LEU A 140 6.78 -17.56 10.27
CA LEU A 140 7.61 -18.72 10.63
C LEU A 140 7.99 -19.56 9.40
N ALA A 141 7.21 -19.48 8.32
CA ALA A 141 7.47 -20.21 7.07
C ALA A 141 8.46 -19.51 6.13
N ILE A 142 8.75 -18.22 6.35
CA ILE A 142 9.67 -17.41 5.54
C ILE A 142 11.11 -17.39 6.09
N ARG A 143 11.34 -18.04 7.23
CA ARG A 143 12.68 -18.15 7.87
C ARG A 143 13.46 -19.35 7.39
#